data_525c0823242f8c59e81b064b88e437d2
#
_entry.id   525c0823242f8c59e81b064b88e437d2
#
_cell.length_a   1.000
_cell.length_b   1.000
_cell.length_c   1.000
_cell.angle_alpha   90.00
_cell.angle_beta   90.00
_cell.angle_gamma   90.00
#
_symmetry.space_group_name_H-M   'P 1'
#
loop_
_entity.id
_entity.type
_entity.pdbx_description
1 polymer ?
#
loop_
_entity_poly.entity_id
_entity_poly.type
_entity_poly.pdbx_seq_one_letter_code
_entity_poly.pdbx_strand_id
1 'polypeptide(L)'
;MSNIEIMRNWLQSEYHMFLPEEVHNIIKKEVSDWTIVEDISLIIHRLSEMPWTTQEELMNELNVSKEELIELNEIIYNNDFFQQLIVKEGLGRKYWNTMIPYIKNGVNEKVVNYEYQYPFRLALFPGLSCMYYCGFCGRNQNAKYKGNVMKEGNQRFKDIISNMPKHSTLSISGGLEPLTNSGLADIITHAKSEGVRVPLITNGHMLTPKFLGRNPGFWNLDSLRISLYGVDEESTYFVTRHKKAYQLVKSNMIEFLKLRNEKNPDLKFGLNYIILPENIDTLLGLLDYVNEVNSQVDNGRGIDFITIREDFGSVTEINDDVDKSVEGRKYHLDGLMTDEQRMHLIDVFKEFNERKDKECPDIHVDFGYAMVALGDGVLGKPLARVTGEQMRKSGYPQMSVAIDSLGDIFLYREAGFLDRPGNQKFVAGRIGEKSLEDTLKDFIDNKVQVDRKESDSRFMDSYDHLMTLLVNQTESDMNIGIKSPVRIEREKQEGQISNNWYKD
;
A
#
# COMPACT_ATOMS: atom_id res chain seq x y z
N MET A 1 0.01 10.44 32.61
CA MET A 1 -0.45 9.98 31.28
C MET A 1 -1.96 10.20 31.14
N SER A 2 -2.42 10.60 29.97
CA SER A 2 -3.86 10.62 29.67
C SER A 2 -4.38 9.19 29.51
N ASN A 3 -5.72 9.01 29.64
CA ASN A 3 -6.34 7.70 29.41
C ASN A 3 -5.96 7.13 28.02
N ILE A 4 -5.91 7.98 27.01
CA ILE A 4 -5.52 7.58 25.64
C ILE A 4 -4.08 7.08 25.59
N GLU A 5 -3.14 7.73 26.26
CA GLU A 5 -1.74 7.27 26.30
C GLU A 5 -1.61 5.93 27.02
N ILE A 6 -2.30 5.72 28.13
CA ILE A 6 -2.31 4.43 28.84
C ILE A 6 -2.86 3.33 27.94
N MET A 7 -4.00 3.58 27.29
CA MET A 7 -4.63 2.62 26.38
C MET A 7 -3.76 2.33 25.17
N ARG A 8 -3.14 3.35 24.55
CA ARG A 8 -2.22 3.18 23.41
C ARG A 8 -1.05 2.28 23.79
N ASN A 9 -0.40 2.56 24.91
CA ASN A 9 0.73 1.75 25.38
C ASN A 9 0.32 0.29 25.61
N TRP A 10 -0.87 0.06 26.14
CA TRP A 10 -1.40 -1.28 26.30
C TRP A 10 -1.71 -1.96 24.96
N LEU A 11 -2.37 -1.27 24.01
CA LEU A 11 -2.70 -1.81 22.70
C LEU A 11 -1.45 -2.13 21.84
N GLN A 12 -0.34 -1.44 22.09
CA GLN A 12 0.93 -1.66 21.41
C GLN A 12 1.83 -2.66 22.15
N SER A 13 1.45 -3.08 23.35
CA SER A 13 2.16 -4.15 24.07
C SER A 13 1.80 -5.53 23.53
N GLU A 14 2.64 -6.52 23.78
CA GLU A 14 2.22 -7.91 23.60
C GLU A 14 1.03 -8.20 24.48
N TYR A 15 0.00 -8.84 23.93
CA TYR A 15 -1.17 -9.23 24.69
C TYR A 15 -0.77 -10.29 25.72
N HIS A 16 -0.93 -9.95 26.97
CA HIS A 16 -0.80 -10.86 28.08
C HIS A 16 -2.19 -11.21 28.63
N MET A 17 -2.36 -12.42 29.11
CA MET A 17 -3.62 -12.89 29.72
C MET A 17 -4.05 -12.05 30.94
N PHE A 18 -3.24 -11.11 31.35
CA PHE A 18 -3.51 -10.23 32.48
C PHE A 18 -3.77 -8.80 32.02
N LEU A 19 -4.99 -8.32 32.29
CA LEU A 19 -5.40 -6.95 32.01
C LEU A 19 -4.86 -6.01 33.10
N PRO A 20 -4.03 -5.01 32.76
CA PRO A 20 -3.55 -4.06 33.76
C PRO A 20 -4.69 -3.33 34.48
N GLU A 21 -4.57 -3.13 35.79
CA GLU A 21 -5.61 -2.50 36.58
C GLU A 21 -6.00 -1.10 36.08
N GLU A 22 -5.05 -0.32 35.62
CA GLU A 22 -5.34 1.00 35.00
C GLU A 22 -6.21 0.89 33.77
N VAL A 23 -5.90 -0.06 32.87
CA VAL A 23 -6.68 -0.33 31.65
C VAL A 23 -8.08 -0.82 32.02
N HIS A 24 -8.17 -1.80 32.93
CA HIS A 24 -9.44 -2.29 33.44
C HIS A 24 -10.32 -1.15 33.99
N ASN A 25 -9.73 -0.25 34.79
CA ASN A 25 -10.48 0.88 35.38
C ASN A 25 -10.92 1.92 34.31
N ILE A 26 -10.16 2.08 33.25
CA ILE A 26 -10.54 2.96 32.11
C ILE A 26 -11.74 2.34 31.40
N ILE A 27 -11.66 1.08 30.99
CA ILE A 27 -12.76 0.41 30.27
C ILE A 27 -14.03 0.32 31.14
N LYS A 28 -13.87 0.02 32.44
CA LYS A 28 -14.96 -0.04 33.39
C LYS A 28 -15.78 1.26 33.53
N LYS A 29 -15.17 2.40 33.22
CA LYS A 29 -15.89 3.69 33.23
C LYS A 29 -16.75 3.88 31.98
N GLU A 30 -16.43 3.18 30.93
CA GLU A 30 -17.10 3.29 29.63
C GLU A 30 -18.24 2.27 29.44
N VAL A 31 -18.32 1.26 30.29
CA VAL A 31 -19.37 0.22 30.25
C VAL A 31 -20.23 0.23 31.49
N SER A 32 -21.53 -0.06 31.33
CA SER A 32 -22.48 -0.11 32.44
C SER A 32 -22.38 -1.42 33.22
N ASP A 33 -22.09 -2.50 32.55
CA ASP A 33 -21.91 -3.84 33.10
C ASP A 33 -20.43 -4.17 33.27
N TRP A 34 -20.00 -4.37 34.49
CA TRP A 34 -18.59 -4.64 34.80
C TRP A 34 -18.18 -6.08 34.53
N THR A 35 -19.12 -6.98 34.37
CA THR A 35 -18.83 -8.41 34.08
C THR A 35 -18.27 -8.63 32.69
N ILE A 36 -18.53 -7.71 31.76
CA ILE A 36 -18.10 -7.79 30.36
C ILE A 36 -16.79 -7.02 30.07
N VAL A 37 -16.14 -6.43 31.08
CA VAL A 37 -14.93 -5.59 30.86
C VAL A 37 -13.79 -6.40 30.21
N GLU A 38 -13.62 -7.65 30.60
CA GLU A 38 -12.57 -8.52 30.05
C GLU A 38 -12.87 -8.86 28.58
N ASP A 39 -14.11 -9.16 28.24
CA ASP A 39 -14.54 -9.48 26.87
C ASP A 39 -14.39 -8.27 25.94
N ILE A 40 -14.83 -7.10 26.37
CA ILE A 40 -14.66 -5.83 25.65
C ILE A 40 -13.16 -5.55 25.45
N SER A 41 -12.34 -5.75 26.48
CA SER A 41 -10.89 -5.56 26.42
C SER A 41 -10.25 -6.47 25.38
N LEU A 42 -10.64 -7.73 25.35
CA LEU A 42 -10.12 -8.70 24.38
C LEU A 42 -10.50 -8.30 22.96
N ILE A 43 -11.76 -7.94 22.70
CA ILE A 43 -12.21 -7.53 21.36
C ILE A 43 -11.43 -6.29 20.90
N ILE A 44 -11.32 -5.26 21.76
CA ILE A 44 -10.61 -4.02 21.44
C ILE A 44 -9.15 -4.33 21.13
N HIS A 45 -8.47 -5.09 21.98
CA HIS A 45 -7.07 -5.45 21.75
C HIS A 45 -6.90 -6.25 20.44
N ARG A 46 -7.73 -7.27 20.24
CA ARG A 46 -7.67 -8.13 19.06
C ARG A 46 -7.85 -7.35 17.76
N LEU A 47 -8.88 -6.51 17.68
CA LEU A 47 -9.16 -5.72 16.48
C LEU A 47 -8.16 -4.57 16.28
N SER A 48 -7.52 -4.10 17.35
CA SER A 48 -6.45 -3.09 17.26
C SER A 48 -5.14 -3.69 16.71
N GLU A 49 -4.85 -4.94 17.00
CA GLU A 49 -3.66 -5.66 16.53
C GLU A 49 -3.89 -6.34 15.17
N MET A 50 -4.97 -7.12 15.07
CA MET A 50 -5.37 -7.89 13.89
C MET A 50 -6.78 -7.51 13.44
N PRO A 51 -6.92 -6.37 12.75
CA PRO A 51 -8.22 -5.83 12.39
C PRO A 51 -9.05 -6.72 11.45
N TRP A 52 -8.44 -7.67 10.79
CA TRP A 52 -9.08 -8.66 9.92
C TRP A 52 -9.65 -9.88 10.65
N THR A 53 -9.58 -9.93 11.99
CA THR A 53 -10.16 -11.01 12.79
C THR A 53 -11.66 -11.13 12.52
N THR A 54 -12.13 -12.34 12.24
CA THR A 54 -13.55 -12.62 11.96
C THR A 54 -14.37 -12.69 13.24
N GLN A 55 -15.69 -12.52 13.12
CA GLN A 55 -16.59 -12.67 14.26
C GLN A 55 -16.63 -14.11 14.78
N GLU A 56 -16.43 -15.09 13.89
CA GLU A 56 -16.31 -16.49 14.28
C GLU A 56 -15.09 -16.75 15.15
N GLU A 57 -13.95 -16.16 14.80
CA GLU A 57 -12.73 -16.23 15.62
C GLU A 57 -12.94 -15.59 16.99
N LEU A 58 -13.62 -14.44 17.06
CA LEU A 58 -13.92 -13.77 18.31
C LEU A 58 -14.88 -14.60 19.18
N MET A 59 -15.96 -15.17 18.61
CA MET A 59 -16.87 -16.06 19.34
C MET A 59 -16.12 -17.24 19.96
N ASN A 60 -15.25 -17.88 19.20
CA ASN A 60 -14.49 -19.02 19.68
C ASN A 60 -13.47 -18.64 20.76
N GLU A 61 -12.81 -17.50 20.62
CA GLU A 61 -11.81 -17.02 21.59
C GLU A 61 -12.43 -16.60 22.91
N LEU A 62 -13.58 -15.91 22.86
CA LEU A 62 -14.35 -15.50 24.03
C LEU A 62 -15.19 -16.62 24.61
N ASN A 63 -15.43 -17.68 23.87
CA ASN A 63 -16.37 -18.76 24.21
C ASN A 63 -17.79 -18.25 24.49
N VAL A 64 -18.26 -17.34 23.64
CA VAL A 64 -19.60 -16.72 23.75
C VAL A 64 -20.52 -17.16 22.62
N SER A 65 -21.82 -17.05 22.85
CA SER A 65 -22.85 -17.24 21.83
C SER A 65 -22.85 -16.10 20.81
N LYS A 66 -23.53 -16.31 19.71
CA LYS A 66 -23.76 -15.27 18.70
C LYS A 66 -24.48 -14.05 19.28
N GLU A 67 -25.50 -14.30 20.08
CA GLU A 67 -26.33 -13.26 20.70
C GLU A 67 -25.49 -12.40 21.66
N GLU A 68 -24.65 -13.04 22.48
CA GLU A 68 -23.74 -12.32 23.38
C GLU A 68 -22.72 -11.49 22.62
N LEU A 69 -22.14 -12.03 21.52
CA LEU A 69 -21.19 -11.26 20.70
C LEU A 69 -21.87 -10.05 20.03
N ILE A 70 -23.15 -10.17 19.60
CA ILE A 70 -23.91 -9.03 19.07
C ILE A 70 -24.04 -7.93 20.12
N GLU A 71 -24.38 -8.28 21.35
CA GLU A 71 -24.50 -7.31 22.46
C GLU A 71 -23.16 -6.61 22.76
N LEU A 72 -22.05 -7.38 22.81
CA LEU A 72 -20.71 -6.82 22.99
C LEU A 72 -20.34 -5.87 21.84
N ASN A 73 -20.62 -6.27 20.60
CA ASN A 73 -20.37 -5.43 19.43
C ASN A 73 -21.20 -4.14 19.46
N GLU A 74 -22.46 -4.17 19.89
CA GLU A 74 -23.30 -2.98 20.02
C GLU A 74 -22.73 -1.97 21.02
N ILE A 75 -22.16 -2.45 22.13
CA ILE A 75 -21.48 -1.60 23.10
C ILE A 75 -20.28 -0.91 22.45
N ILE A 76 -19.44 -1.67 21.72
CA ILE A 76 -18.26 -1.14 21.03
C ILE A 76 -18.69 -0.18 19.90
N TYR A 77 -19.74 -0.48 19.15
CA TYR A 77 -20.27 0.37 18.10
C TYR A 77 -20.72 1.74 18.60
N ASN A 78 -21.34 1.78 19.76
CA ASN A 78 -21.96 2.99 20.28
C ASN A 78 -21.02 3.81 21.17
N ASN A 79 -19.77 3.38 21.34
CA ASN A 79 -18.78 4.05 22.16
C ASN A 79 -17.64 4.63 21.29
N ASP A 80 -17.63 5.95 21.15
CA ASP A 80 -16.65 6.67 20.33
C ASP A 80 -15.20 6.48 20.84
N PHE A 81 -15.01 6.29 22.14
CA PHE A 81 -13.71 6.04 22.74
C PHE A 81 -13.16 4.67 22.29
N PHE A 82 -13.98 3.62 22.31
CA PHE A 82 -13.58 2.29 21.83
C PHE A 82 -13.30 2.29 20.33
N GLN A 83 -14.13 2.99 19.55
CA GLN A 83 -13.90 3.14 18.11
C GLN A 83 -12.57 3.87 17.83
N GLN A 84 -12.25 4.91 18.58
CA GLN A 84 -10.96 5.60 18.48
C GLN A 84 -9.80 4.66 18.77
N LEU A 85 -9.88 3.86 19.84
CA LEU A 85 -8.84 2.91 20.22
C LEU A 85 -8.55 1.90 19.09
N ILE A 86 -9.60 1.28 18.54
CA ILE A 86 -9.47 0.27 17.48
C ILE A 86 -8.89 0.89 16.20
N VAL A 87 -9.42 2.04 15.78
CA VAL A 87 -9.13 2.59 14.43
C VAL A 87 -7.87 3.44 14.40
N LYS A 88 -7.55 4.18 15.49
CA LYS A 88 -6.50 5.20 15.45
C LYS A 88 -5.27 4.86 16.29
N GLU A 89 -5.48 4.17 17.42
CA GLU A 89 -4.41 4.01 18.42
C GLU A 89 -3.70 2.66 18.32
N GLY A 90 -4.36 1.64 17.76
CA GLY A 90 -3.81 0.29 17.64
C GLY A 90 -2.79 0.11 16.52
N LEU A 91 -2.10 -1.02 16.53
CA LEU A 91 -1.14 -1.42 15.49
C LEU A 91 -1.81 -1.60 14.11
N GLY A 92 -3.09 -1.93 14.10
CA GLY A 92 -3.91 -2.07 12.89
C GLY A 92 -4.42 -0.76 12.28
N ARG A 93 -4.07 0.41 12.84
CA ARG A 93 -4.57 1.72 12.36
C ARG A 93 -4.32 1.97 10.87
N LYS A 94 -3.19 1.50 10.33
CA LYS A 94 -2.87 1.62 8.91
C LYS A 94 -3.83 0.80 8.03
N TYR A 95 -4.21 -0.39 8.48
CA TYR A 95 -5.24 -1.20 7.84
C TYR A 95 -6.58 -0.45 7.80
N TRP A 96 -7.06 0.02 8.95
CA TRP A 96 -8.33 0.74 9.01
C TRP A 96 -8.32 2.01 8.15
N ASN A 97 -7.26 2.80 8.21
CA ASN A 97 -7.11 3.99 7.39
C ASN A 97 -7.23 3.69 5.88
N THR A 98 -6.81 2.50 5.48
CA THR A 98 -6.83 2.07 4.07
C THR A 98 -8.13 1.38 3.69
N MET A 99 -8.69 0.55 4.57
CA MET A 99 -9.84 -0.31 4.27
C MET A 99 -11.20 0.35 4.55
N ILE A 100 -11.27 1.27 5.50
CA ILE A 100 -12.53 1.99 5.82
C ILE A 100 -13.22 2.59 4.57
N PRO A 101 -12.53 3.20 3.59
CA PRO A 101 -13.18 3.67 2.39
C PRO A 101 -13.91 2.58 1.59
N TYR A 102 -13.38 1.37 1.56
CA TYR A 102 -14.04 0.21 0.91
C TYR A 102 -15.27 -0.22 1.66
N ILE A 103 -15.13 -0.37 2.99
CA ILE A 103 -16.22 -0.76 3.89
C ILE A 103 -17.35 0.28 3.83
N LYS A 104 -17.02 1.56 3.92
CA LYS A 104 -17.98 2.67 3.87
C LYS A 104 -18.82 2.69 2.60
N ASN A 105 -18.25 2.28 1.48
CA ASN A 105 -18.92 2.25 0.19
C ASN A 105 -19.49 0.88 -0.18
N GLY A 106 -19.47 -0.08 0.76
CA GLY A 106 -19.98 -1.43 0.55
C GLY A 106 -19.26 -2.20 -0.55
N VAL A 107 -17.98 -1.88 -0.81
CA VAL A 107 -17.23 -2.50 -1.91
C VAL A 107 -16.90 -3.94 -1.60
N ASN A 108 -16.55 -4.24 -0.35
CA ASN A 108 -16.25 -5.58 0.14
C ASN A 108 -17.50 -6.49 0.06
N GLU A 109 -18.69 -6.01 0.42
CA GLU A 109 -19.94 -6.75 0.27
C GLU A 109 -20.28 -7.01 -1.20
N LYS A 110 -20.07 -6.03 -2.08
CA LYS A 110 -20.24 -6.23 -3.52
C LYS A 110 -19.31 -7.30 -4.08
N VAL A 111 -18.07 -7.37 -3.58
CA VAL A 111 -17.14 -8.45 -3.97
C VAL A 111 -17.70 -9.81 -3.54
N VAL A 112 -18.19 -9.93 -2.31
CA VAL A 112 -18.77 -11.19 -1.78
C VAL A 112 -19.99 -11.60 -2.58
N ASN A 113 -20.86 -10.66 -2.94
CA ASN A 113 -22.11 -10.89 -3.68
C ASN A 113 -21.92 -10.99 -5.21
N TYR A 114 -20.69 -10.82 -5.74
CA TYR A 114 -20.42 -10.77 -7.18
C TYR A 114 -21.17 -9.62 -7.90
N GLU A 115 -21.35 -8.51 -7.21
CA GLU A 115 -21.94 -7.31 -7.80
C GLU A 115 -20.87 -6.44 -8.45
N TYR A 116 -21.17 -5.90 -9.64
CA TYR A 116 -20.24 -5.01 -10.33
C TYR A 116 -20.12 -3.66 -9.60
N GLN A 117 -18.88 -3.19 -9.55
CA GLN A 117 -18.52 -1.80 -9.26
C GLN A 117 -17.29 -1.43 -10.06
N TYR A 118 -17.19 -0.17 -10.48
CA TYR A 118 -15.96 0.34 -11.06
C TYR A 118 -14.80 0.19 -10.06
N PRO A 119 -13.60 -0.25 -10.49
CA PRO A 119 -12.47 -0.45 -9.58
C PRO A 119 -12.24 0.76 -8.69
N PHE A 120 -12.24 0.53 -7.39
CA PHE A 120 -12.03 1.57 -6.41
C PHE A 120 -10.61 2.15 -6.48
N ARG A 121 -9.65 1.29 -6.82
CA ARG A 121 -8.26 1.61 -7.08
C ARG A 121 -7.88 1.14 -8.48
N LEU A 122 -7.38 2.06 -9.28
CA LEU A 122 -6.87 1.75 -10.61
C LEU A 122 -5.40 2.11 -10.69
N ALA A 123 -4.57 1.14 -11.08
CA ALA A 123 -3.15 1.35 -11.33
C ALA A 123 -2.84 1.19 -12.83
N LEU A 124 -2.09 2.11 -13.42
CA LEU A 124 -1.56 1.98 -14.76
C LEU A 124 -0.07 1.63 -14.72
N PHE A 125 0.31 0.69 -15.56
CA PHE A 125 1.69 0.26 -15.80
C PHE A 125 2.13 0.66 -17.21
N PRO A 126 2.42 1.95 -17.45
CA PRO A 126 2.73 2.47 -18.78
C PRO A 126 4.19 2.25 -19.19
N GLY A 127 5.06 1.82 -18.27
CA GLY A 127 6.49 1.66 -18.50
C GLY A 127 6.79 0.58 -19.55
N LEU A 128 7.73 0.85 -20.44
CA LEU A 128 8.12 -0.05 -21.54
C LEU A 128 9.52 -0.64 -21.36
N SER A 129 10.33 -0.05 -20.51
CA SER A 129 11.67 -0.51 -20.15
C SER A 129 12.06 0.04 -18.78
N CYS A 130 13.19 -0.40 -18.25
CA CYS A 130 13.79 0.19 -17.06
C CYS A 130 15.30 0.13 -17.19
N MET A 131 16.00 1.17 -16.73
CA MET A 131 17.46 1.25 -16.72
C MET A 131 18.09 0.60 -15.49
N TYR A 132 17.29 0.20 -14.49
CA TYR A 132 17.76 -0.40 -13.25
C TYR A 132 17.46 -1.90 -13.19
N TYR A 133 18.28 -2.63 -12.43
CA TYR A 133 18.22 -4.07 -12.23
C TYR A 133 18.07 -4.39 -10.73
N CYS A 134 17.05 -3.78 -10.10
CA CYS A 134 16.82 -3.92 -8.66
C CYS A 134 16.54 -5.37 -8.28
N GLY A 135 17.32 -5.90 -7.32
CA GLY A 135 17.27 -7.32 -6.94
C GLY A 135 15.91 -7.77 -6.41
N PHE A 136 15.17 -6.90 -5.71
CA PHE A 136 13.84 -7.17 -5.18
C PHE A 136 12.71 -6.97 -6.21
N CYS A 137 13.00 -6.43 -7.40
CA CYS A 137 11.94 -6.06 -8.36
C CYS A 137 11.20 -7.27 -8.95
N GLY A 138 11.70 -8.48 -8.80
CA GLY A 138 11.07 -9.70 -9.32
C GLY A 138 10.89 -9.72 -10.85
N ARG A 139 11.53 -8.80 -11.58
CA ARG A 139 11.37 -8.62 -13.02
C ARG A 139 12.55 -9.12 -13.79
N ASN A 140 12.25 -9.87 -14.82
CA ASN A 140 13.16 -10.02 -15.94
C ASN A 140 13.00 -8.78 -16.83
N GLN A 141 14.09 -8.06 -17.08
CA GLN A 141 14.04 -6.83 -17.87
C GLN A 141 14.27 -7.08 -19.37
N ASN A 142 14.06 -8.30 -19.80
CA ASN A 142 14.20 -8.70 -21.21
C ASN A 142 12.88 -8.55 -21.98
N ALA A 143 11.78 -8.15 -21.34
CA ALA A 143 10.53 -7.85 -22.03
C ALA A 143 10.76 -6.77 -23.08
N LYS A 144 10.50 -7.11 -24.32
CA LYS A 144 10.60 -6.20 -25.45
C LYS A 144 9.21 -6.01 -26.05
N TYR A 145 8.69 -4.82 -25.89
CA TYR A 145 7.48 -4.45 -26.61
C TYR A 145 7.75 -4.35 -28.11
N LYS A 146 6.83 -4.86 -28.91
CA LYS A 146 6.92 -4.86 -30.38
C LYS A 146 5.81 -3.98 -30.97
N GLY A 147 6.08 -3.39 -32.15
CA GLY A 147 5.09 -2.64 -32.91
C GLY A 147 4.62 -1.36 -32.24
N ASN A 148 3.33 -1.08 -32.34
CA ASN A 148 2.70 0.16 -31.86
C ASN A 148 2.21 0.10 -30.42
N VAL A 149 2.73 -0.82 -29.58
CA VAL A 149 2.22 -1.06 -28.21
C VAL A 149 2.10 0.21 -27.40
N MET A 150 3.06 1.12 -27.47
CA MET A 150 3.01 2.39 -26.74
C MET A 150 1.84 3.26 -27.23
N LYS A 151 1.70 3.43 -28.54
CA LYS A 151 0.63 4.29 -29.10
C LYS A 151 -0.77 3.74 -28.79
N GLU A 152 -0.95 2.44 -29.01
CA GLU A 152 -2.22 1.76 -28.74
C GLU A 152 -2.51 1.70 -27.24
N GLY A 153 -1.51 1.41 -26.40
CA GLY A 153 -1.63 1.38 -24.95
C GLY A 153 -1.99 2.76 -24.39
N ASN A 154 -1.35 3.83 -24.88
CA ASN A 154 -1.67 5.19 -24.45
C ASN A 154 -3.10 5.59 -24.84
N GLN A 155 -3.62 5.14 -26.00
CA GLN A 155 -4.99 5.38 -26.37
C GLN A 155 -5.95 4.63 -25.43
N ARG A 156 -5.70 3.33 -25.15
CA ARG A 156 -6.49 2.56 -24.16
C ARG A 156 -6.52 3.23 -22.80
N PHE A 157 -5.37 3.72 -22.31
CA PHE A 157 -5.32 4.44 -21.04
C PHE A 157 -6.19 5.69 -21.04
N LYS A 158 -6.17 6.47 -22.11
CA LYS A 158 -7.06 7.65 -22.24
C LYS A 158 -8.53 7.25 -22.26
N ASP A 159 -8.89 6.19 -23.00
CA ASP A 159 -10.26 5.70 -23.05
C ASP A 159 -10.75 5.23 -21.67
N ILE A 160 -9.91 4.56 -20.89
CA ILE A 160 -10.20 4.18 -19.51
C ILE A 160 -10.41 5.42 -18.63
N ILE A 161 -9.51 6.38 -18.71
CA ILE A 161 -9.52 7.60 -17.90
C ILE A 161 -10.79 8.41 -18.17
N SER A 162 -11.23 8.51 -19.42
CA SER A 162 -12.48 9.23 -19.80
C SER A 162 -13.73 8.62 -19.17
N ASN A 163 -13.68 7.36 -18.72
CA ASN A 163 -14.80 6.67 -18.07
C ASN A 163 -14.61 6.55 -16.54
N MET A 164 -13.52 7.08 -15.97
CA MET A 164 -13.31 7.04 -14.53
C MET A 164 -14.28 7.97 -13.79
N PRO A 165 -14.77 7.56 -12.62
CA PRO A 165 -15.53 8.47 -11.76
C PRO A 165 -14.71 9.72 -11.43
N LYS A 166 -15.36 10.90 -11.45
CA LYS A 166 -14.70 12.15 -11.03
C LYS A 166 -14.17 12.02 -9.61
N HIS A 167 -13.04 12.67 -9.34
CA HIS A 167 -12.33 12.63 -8.07
C HIS A 167 -11.76 11.26 -7.67
N SER A 168 -11.82 10.28 -8.56
CA SER A 168 -11.11 9.01 -8.36
C SER A 168 -9.60 9.20 -8.52
N THR A 169 -8.84 8.20 -8.09
CA THR A 169 -7.37 8.23 -8.15
C THR A 169 -6.85 7.20 -9.14
N LEU A 170 -6.02 7.67 -10.07
CA LEU A 170 -5.28 6.86 -11.02
C LEU A 170 -3.82 6.79 -10.60
N SER A 171 -3.40 5.69 -10.00
CA SER A 171 -2.00 5.48 -9.63
C SER A 171 -1.17 5.10 -10.85
N ILE A 172 -0.18 5.91 -11.18
CA ILE A 172 0.80 5.57 -12.23
C ILE A 172 2.05 5.04 -11.57
N SER A 173 2.33 3.77 -11.78
CA SER A 173 3.49 3.13 -11.12
C SER A 173 3.80 1.79 -11.77
N GLY A 174 4.73 1.07 -11.18
CA GLY A 174 4.93 -0.35 -11.37
C GLY A 174 5.25 -0.76 -12.79
N GLY A 175 5.24 -2.03 -12.95
CA GLY A 175 5.69 -2.63 -14.19
C GLY A 175 7.15 -2.29 -14.43
N LEU A 176 7.48 -1.51 -15.45
CA LEU A 176 8.77 -0.91 -15.76
C LEU A 176 8.77 0.58 -15.41
N GLU A 177 9.84 1.29 -15.71
CA GLU A 177 9.91 2.72 -15.39
C GLU A 177 8.88 3.53 -16.20
N PRO A 178 7.91 4.21 -15.55
CA PRO A 178 6.86 4.93 -16.27
C PRO A 178 7.38 6.02 -17.21
N LEU A 179 8.47 6.70 -16.85
CA LEU A 179 9.03 7.78 -17.65
C LEU A 179 9.61 7.32 -19.01
N THR A 180 9.73 6.01 -19.24
CA THR A 180 10.11 5.46 -20.54
C THR A 180 8.98 5.52 -21.57
N ASN A 181 7.75 5.81 -21.14
CA ASN A 181 6.63 6.05 -22.03
C ASN A 181 6.59 7.53 -22.44
N SER A 182 6.92 7.83 -23.67
CA SER A 182 6.99 9.21 -24.18
C SER A 182 5.62 9.92 -24.27
N GLY A 183 4.51 9.20 -24.20
CA GLY A 183 3.15 9.75 -24.16
C GLY A 183 2.58 9.94 -22.74
N LEU A 184 3.37 9.69 -21.70
CA LEU A 184 2.89 9.74 -20.32
C LEU A 184 2.41 11.14 -19.91
N ALA A 185 3.08 12.20 -20.36
CA ALA A 185 2.68 13.57 -20.07
C ALA A 185 1.27 13.90 -20.61
N ASP A 186 0.92 13.37 -21.79
CA ASP A 186 -0.40 13.54 -22.39
C ASP A 186 -1.48 12.76 -21.61
N ILE A 187 -1.13 11.56 -21.11
CA ILE A 187 -2.03 10.76 -20.27
C ILE A 187 -2.33 11.51 -18.97
N ILE A 188 -1.31 12.08 -18.31
CA ILE A 188 -1.46 12.86 -17.08
C ILE A 188 -2.37 14.09 -17.35
N THR A 189 -2.11 14.81 -18.40
CA THR A 189 -2.91 15.99 -18.78
C THR A 189 -4.37 15.61 -19.04
N HIS A 190 -4.60 14.51 -19.74
CA HIS A 190 -5.94 14.00 -20.00
C HIS A 190 -6.65 13.60 -18.68
N ALA A 191 -5.97 12.88 -17.78
CA ALA A 191 -6.56 12.51 -16.49
C ALA A 191 -6.98 13.73 -15.66
N LYS A 192 -6.18 14.78 -15.67
CA LYS A 192 -6.52 16.03 -14.95
C LYS A 192 -7.71 16.74 -15.59
N SER A 193 -7.86 16.74 -16.92
CA SER A 193 -9.04 17.32 -17.59
C SER A 193 -10.33 16.56 -17.26
N GLU A 194 -10.25 15.28 -16.94
CA GLU A 194 -11.39 14.45 -16.49
C GLU A 194 -11.65 14.57 -14.97
N GLY A 195 -10.86 15.35 -14.24
CA GLY A 195 -11.03 15.54 -12.80
C GLY A 195 -10.49 14.37 -11.96
N VAL A 196 -9.59 13.57 -12.52
CA VAL A 196 -8.96 12.43 -11.85
C VAL A 196 -7.68 12.89 -11.14
N ARG A 197 -7.40 12.35 -9.95
CA ARG A 197 -6.14 12.56 -9.22
C ARG A 197 -5.07 11.63 -9.74
N VAL A 198 -3.87 12.16 -9.92
CA VAL A 198 -2.78 11.43 -10.58
C VAL A 198 -1.50 11.46 -9.73
N PRO A 199 -1.30 10.51 -8.82
CA PRO A 199 0.01 10.22 -8.23
C PRO A 199 0.88 9.40 -9.20
N LEU A 200 2.18 9.74 -9.24
CA LEU A 200 3.20 9.05 -10.01
C LEU A 200 4.31 8.52 -9.11
N ILE A 201 4.71 7.26 -9.32
CA ILE A 201 5.90 6.67 -8.71
C ILE A 201 6.92 6.39 -9.81
N THR A 202 8.15 6.85 -9.63
CA THR A 202 9.24 6.70 -10.60
C THR A 202 10.57 6.45 -9.89
N ASN A 203 11.55 5.91 -10.61
CA ASN A 203 12.93 5.83 -10.11
C ASN A 203 13.71 7.15 -10.21
N GLY A 204 13.14 8.19 -10.80
CA GLY A 204 13.73 9.51 -10.90
C GLY A 204 14.87 9.69 -11.91
N HIS A 205 15.35 8.62 -12.52
CA HIS A 205 16.52 8.68 -13.42
C HIS A 205 16.33 9.64 -14.60
N MET A 206 15.13 9.70 -15.15
CA MET A 206 14.82 10.51 -16.34
C MET A 206 14.27 11.91 -16.02
N LEU A 207 14.10 12.29 -14.76
CA LEU A 207 13.53 13.58 -14.34
C LEU A 207 14.49 14.77 -14.57
N THR A 208 15.16 14.82 -15.71
CA THR A 208 16.04 15.94 -16.04
C THR A 208 15.25 17.20 -16.43
N PRO A 209 15.78 18.43 -16.23
CA PRO A 209 15.16 19.67 -16.71
C PRO A 209 14.81 19.63 -18.21
N LYS A 210 15.68 19.00 -19.02
CA LYS A 210 15.43 18.81 -20.44
C LYS A 210 14.24 17.91 -20.73
N PHE A 211 14.08 16.81 -19.97
CA PHE A 211 12.93 15.94 -20.08
C PHE A 211 11.64 16.66 -19.68
N LEU A 212 11.64 17.34 -18.54
CA LEU A 212 10.50 18.10 -18.02
C LEU A 212 10.08 19.24 -18.96
N GLY A 213 11.04 19.96 -19.54
CA GLY A 213 10.76 21.01 -20.51
C GLY A 213 10.09 20.52 -21.79
N ARG A 214 10.32 19.25 -22.20
CA ARG A 214 9.66 18.62 -23.32
C ARG A 214 8.30 18.00 -22.97
N ASN A 215 8.02 17.79 -21.70
CA ASN A 215 6.88 17.07 -21.18
C ASN A 215 6.14 17.89 -20.11
N PRO A 216 5.61 19.08 -20.43
CA PRO A 216 5.01 19.99 -19.43
C PRO A 216 3.80 19.40 -18.70
N GLY A 217 3.16 18.37 -19.23
CA GLY A 217 2.05 17.66 -18.59
C GLY A 217 2.40 17.05 -17.23
N PHE A 218 3.69 16.85 -16.91
CA PHE A 218 4.11 16.38 -15.58
C PHE A 218 3.79 17.40 -14.47
N TRP A 219 3.64 18.68 -14.78
CA TRP A 219 3.24 19.68 -13.81
C TRP A 219 1.75 19.59 -13.41
N ASN A 220 0.99 18.76 -14.08
CA ASN A 220 -0.41 18.45 -13.72
C ASN A 220 -0.53 17.30 -12.70
N LEU A 221 0.55 16.68 -12.25
CA LEU A 221 0.53 15.67 -11.20
C LEU A 221 0.04 16.24 -9.87
N ASP A 222 -0.70 15.45 -9.11
CA ASP A 222 -1.04 15.77 -7.72
C ASP A 222 0.11 15.41 -6.78
N SER A 223 0.83 14.36 -7.09
CA SER A 223 2.07 14.03 -6.39
C SER A 223 3.04 13.22 -7.25
N LEU A 224 4.31 13.37 -6.91
CA LEU A 224 5.40 12.57 -7.44
C LEU A 224 6.19 11.94 -6.30
N ARG A 225 6.44 10.64 -6.42
CA ARG A 225 7.21 9.89 -5.45
C ARG A 225 8.39 9.23 -6.13
N ILE A 226 9.59 9.50 -5.63
CA ILE A 226 10.80 8.82 -6.10
C ILE A 226 11.04 7.58 -5.25
N SER A 227 11.25 6.44 -5.91
CA SER A 227 11.79 5.25 -5.28
C SER A 227 13.27 5.46 -5.02
N LEU A 228 13.62 5.75 -3.77
CA LEU A 228 14.99 5.93 -3.33
C LEU A 228 15.55 4.57 -2.91
N TYR A 229 16.65 4.17 -3.52
CA TYR A 229 17.20 2.82 -3.36
C TYR A 229 18.45 2.75 -2.49
N GLY A 230 18.92 3.88 -1.99
CA GLY A 230 20.08 3.99 -1.13
C GLY A 230 20.36 5.46 -0.83
N VAL A 231 21.15 5.72 0.21
CA VAL A 231 21.49 7.07 0.70
C VAL A 231 22.88 7.54 0.26
N ASP A 232 23.61 6.66 -0.41
CA ASP A 232 24.94 6.89 -0.98
C ASP A 232 25.16 6.10 -2.27
N GLU A 233 26.35 6.22 -2.87
CA GLU A 233 26.69 5.54 -4.13
C GLU A 233 26.72 4.02 -3.96
N GLU A 234 27.24 3.51 -2.86
CA GLU A 234 27.40 2.09 -2.60
C GLU A 234 26.06 1.40 -2.41
N SER A 235 25.22 1.89 -1.49
CA SER A 235 23.90 1.35 -1.21
C SER A 235 22.97 1.47 -2.41
N THR A 236 23.02 2.58 -3.16
CA THR A 236 22.24 2.74 -4.38
C THR A 236 22.70 1.78 -5.48
N TYR A 237 24.01 1.59 -5.66
CA TYR A 237 24.53 0.64 -6.64
C TYR A 237 24.21 -0.81 -6.26
N PHE A 238 24.30 -1.13 -4.98
CA PHE A 238 23.95 -2.46 -4.47
C PHE A 238 22.53 -2.87 -4.92
N VAL A 239 21.58 -1.97 -4.82
CA VAL A 239 20.19 -2.23 -5.21
C VAL A 239 20.00 -2.15 -6.73
N THR A 240 20.41 -1.04 -7.35
CA THR A 240 20.04 -0.71 -8.75
C THR A 240 20.92 -1.35 -9.80
N ARG A 241 22.12 -1.78 -9.44
CA ARG A 241 23.20 -2.24 -10.32
C ARG A 241 23.62 -1.17 -11.36
N HIS A 242 23.36 0.11 -11.08
CA HIS A 242 23.67 1.23 -11.98
C HIS A 242 24.59 2.24 -11.28
N LYS A 243 25.87 2.31 -11.73
CA LYS A 243 26.94 3.08 -11.05
C LYS A 243 26.67 4.58 -10.88
N LYS A 244 25.87 5.17 -11.78
CA LYS A 244 25.57 6.62 -11.73
C LYS A 244 24.21 6.94 -11.12
N ALA A 245 23.48 5.94 -10.62
CA ALA A 245 22.11 6.13 -10.18
C ALA A 245 22.01 7.18 -9.06
N TYR A 246 22.85 7.08 -8.04
CA TYR A 246 22.84 8.00 -6.89
C TYR A 246 22.95 9.46 -7.31
N GLN A 247 24.05 9.80 -8.01
CA GLN A 247 24.31 11.20 -8.40
C GLN A 247 23.26 11.75 -9.36
N LEU A 248 22.82 10.93 -10.33
CA LEU A 248 21.81 11.35 -11.31
C LEU A 248 20.46 11.60 -10.64
N VAL A 249 19.99 10.68 -9.78
CA VAL A 249 18.69 10.81 -9.12
C VAL A 249 18.69 11.99 -8.16
N LYS A 250 19.76 12.15 -7.37
CA LYS A 250 19.91 13.28 -6.45
C LYS A 250 19.90 14.62 -7.18
N SER A 251 20.69 14.77 -8.23
CA SER A 251 20.73 15.99 -9.04
C SER A 251 19.37 16.27 -9.69
N ASN A 252 18.74 15.26 -10.31
CA ASN A 252 17.41 15.40 -10.91
C ASN A 252 16.34 15.80 -9.88
N MET A 253 16.42 15.27 -8.67
CA MET A 253 15.49 15.58 -7.58
C MET A 253 15.61 17.05 -7.17
N ILE A 254 16.82 17.55 -6.96
CA ILE A 254 17.05 18.95 -6.60
C ILE A 254 16.50 19.89 -7.68
N GLU A 255 16.84 19.63 -8.94
CA GLU A 255 16.34 20.42 -10.06
C GLU A 255 14.81 20.33 -10.23
N PHE A 256 14.24 19.14 -10.03
CA PHE A 256 12.78 18.97 -10.05
C PHE A 256 12.11 19.79 -8.95
N LEU A 257 12.63 19.79 -7.72
CA LEU A 257 12.07 20.53 -6.60
C LEU A 257 12.11 22.05 -6.85
N LYS A 258 13.21 22.58 -7.40
CA LYS A 258 13.31 23.99 -7.80
C LYS A 258 12.25 24.33 -8.85
N LEU A 259 12.15 23.53 -9.91
CA LEU A 259 11.16 23.74 -10.97
C LEU A 259 9.72 23.55 -10.46
N ARG A 260 9.48 22.60 -9.56
CA ARG A 260 8.18 22.38 -8.92
C ARG A 260 7.70 23.65 -8.20
N ASN A 261 8.57 24.27 -7.41
CA ASN A 261 8.25 25.48 -6.67
C ASN A 261 7.86 26.66 -7.59
N GLU A 262 8.37 26.67 -8.82
CA GLU A 262 8.02 27.68 -9.84
C GLU A 262 6.75 27.33 -10.63
N LYS A 263 6.56 26.05 -10.96
CA LYS A 263 5.54 25.59 -11.94
C LYS A 263 4.25 25.10 -11.29
N ASN A 264 4.35 24.35 -10.19
CA ASN A 264 3.24 23.85 -9.42
C ASN A 264 3.65 23.62 -7.96
N PRO A 265 3.60 24.67 -7.12
CA PRO A 265 3.98 24.58 -5.70
C PRO A 265 3.07 23.66 -4.88
N ASP A 266 1.88 23.34 -5.36
CA ASP A 266 0.94 22.44 -4.68
C ASP A 266 1.25 20.96 -4.90
N LEU A 267 2.05 20.62 -5.94
CA LEU A 267 2.47 19.27 -6.21
C LEU A 267 3.27 18.71 -5.02
N LYS A 268 2.78 17.64 -4.43
CA LYS A 268 3.46 16.96 -3.33
C LYS A 268 4.60 16.09 -3.84
N PHE A 269 5.76 16.21 -3.20
CA PHE A 269 6.94 15.44 -3.57
C PHE A 269 7.43 14.59 -2.41
N GLY A 270 7.63 13.31 -2.64
CA GLY A 270 8.06 12.39 -1.59
C GLY A 270 9.04 11.32 -2.04
N LEU A 271 9.54 10.61 -1.04
CA LEU A 271 10.42 9.47 -1.20
C LEU A 271 9.69 8.18 -0.81
N ASN A 272 10.03 7.09 -1.50
CA ASN A 272 9.64 5.74 -1.14
C ASN A 272 10.92 4.96 -0.86
N TYR A 273 11.18 4.64 0.41
CA TYR A 273 12.37 3.93 0.86
C TYR A 273 11.98 2.51 1.29
N ILE A 274 12.63 1.52 0.69
CA ILE A 274 12.39 0.11 1.01
C ILE A 274 13.47 -0.35 1.98
N ILE A 275 13.05 -0.84 3.13
CA ILE A 275 13.93 -1.47 4.11
C ILE A 275 14.18 -2.92 3.68
N LEU A 276 15.44 -3.24 3.54
CA LEU A 276 15.97 -4.57 3.31
C LEU A 276 16.85 -4.95 4.50
N PRO A 277 17.06 -6.23 4.79
CA PRO A 277 17.99 -6.65 5.84
C PRO A 277 19.38 -5.99 5.74
N GLU A 278 19.82 -5.74 4.50
CA GLU A 278 21.16 -5.20 4.23
C GLU A 278 21.26 -3.68 4.35
N ASN A 279 20.15 -2.95 4.48
CA ASN A 279 20.16 -1.48 4.54
C ASN A 279 19.61 -0.91 5.85
N ILE A 280 19.36 -1.73 6.86
CA ILE A 280 18.85 -1.28 8.17
C ILE A 280 19.76 -0.21 8.74
N ASP A 281 21.06 -0.46 8.79
CA ASP A 281 22.05 0.45 9.39
C ASP A 281 22.23 1.76 8.59
N THR A 282 21.84 1.77 7.33
CA THR A 282 21.92 2.98 6.48
C THR A 282 20.69 3.88 6.58
N LEU A 283 19.65 3.47 7.30
CA LEU A 283 18.40 4.22 7.40
C LEU A 283 18.61 5.64 7.99
N LEU A 284 19.48 5.80 8.97
CA LEU A 284 19.77 7.10 9.56
C LEU A 284 20.35 8.09 8.55
N GLY A 285 21.11 7.59 7.57
CA GLY A 285 21.61 8.39 6.45
C GLY A 285 20.53 8.96 5.55
N LEU A 286 19.29 8.45 5.64
CA LEU A 286 18.15 9.00 4.90
C LEU A 286 17.82 10.44 5.34
N LEU A 287 17.95 10.75 6.62
CA LEU A 287 17.74 12.11 7.13
C LEU A 287 18.83 13.06 6.64
N ASP A 288 20.08 12.60 6.66
CA ASP A 288 21.21 13.38 6.13
C ASP A 288 21.03 13.65 4.64
N TYR A 289 20.61 12.64 3.88
CA TYR A 289 20.29 12.78 2.45
C TYR A 289 19.18 13.82 2.20
N VAL A 290 18.10 13.76 2.98
CA VAL A 290 16.96 14.68 2.87
C VAL A 290 17.40 16.10 3.19
N ASN A 291 18.17 16.31 4.27
CA ASN A 291 18.69 17.62 4.65
C ASN A 291 19.63 18.18 3.58
N GLU A 292 20.49 17.35 3.01
CA GLU A 292 21.38 17.76 1.93
C GLU A 292 20.61 18.18 0.66
N VAL A 293 19.58 17.42 0.28
CA VAL A 293 18.71 17.78 -0.85
C VAL A 293 17.97 19.07 -0.57
N ASN A 294 17.34 19.19 0.60
CA ASN A 294 16.53 20.36 0.96
C ASN A 294 17.38 21.63 1.07
N SER A 295 18.62 21.53 1.56
CA SER A 295 19.53 22.67 1.66
C SER A 295 19.92 23.28 0.31
N GLN A 296 19.78 22.52 -0.78
CA GLN A 296 20.05 22.96 -2.15
C GLN A 296 18.81 23.49 -2.87
N VAL A 297 17.64 23.45 -2.22
CA VAL A 297 16.38 24.01 -2.74
C VAL A 297 16.15 25.37 -2.08
N ASP A 298 16.66 26.41 -2.72
CA ASP A 298 16.71 27.79 -2.20
C ASP A 298 15.48 28.65 -2.52
N ASN A 299 14.55 28.11 -3.33
CA ASN A 299 13.40 28.86 -3.84
C ASN A 299 12.05 28.38 -3.28
N GLY A 300 12.04 27.62 -2.17
CA GLY A 300 10.81 27.18 -1.56
C GLY A 300 10.90 25.81 -0.88
N ARG A 301 9.82 25.03 -0.95
CA ARG A 301 9.63 23.78 -0.24
C ARG A 301 10.48 22.65 -0.85
N GLY A 302 11.14 21.85 -0.02
CA GLY A 302 11.89 20.66 -0.40
C GLY A 302 11.02 19.39 -0.49
N ILE A 303 11.51 18.29 0.05
CA ILE A 303 10.81 17.01 0.16
C ILE A 303 9.69 17.15 1.20
N ASP A 304 8.47 16.75 0.85
CA ASP A 304 7.28 16.86 1.70
C ASP A 304 7.08 15.64 2.61
N PHE A 305 7.39 14.44 2.11
CA PHE A 305 7.13 13.21 2.87
C PHE A 305 8.06 12.06 2.49
N ILE A 306 8.17 11.09 3.41
CA ILE A 306 8.89 9.83 3.21
C ILE A 306 7.92 8.69 3.53
N THR A 307 7.86 7.69 2.65
CA THR A 307 7.21 6.41 2.95
C THR A 307 8.31 5.36 3.16
N ILE A 308 8.40 4.81 4.34
CA ILE A 308 9.30 3.71 4.69
C ILE A 308 8.50 2.42 4.68
N ARG A 309 8.94 1.42 3.95
CA ARG A 309 8.23 0.16 3.85
C ARG A 309 9.18 -1.03 3.72
N GLU A 310 8.71 -2.18 4.15
CA GLU A 310 9.35 -3.47 3.91
C GLU A 310 9.19 -3.88 2.45
N ASP A 311 10.16 -4.65 1.94
CA ASP A 311 9.99 -5.38 0.71
C ASP A 311 9.04 -6.56 0.94
N PHE A 312 7.77 -6.36 0.60
CA PHE A 312 6.74 -7.38 0.75
C PHE A 312 6.57 -8.25 -0.52
N GLY A 313 7.09 -7.76 -1.65
CA GLY A 313 6.97 -8.43 -2.95
C GLY A 313 8.10 -9.41 -3.27
N SER A 314 9.12 -9.51 -2.40
CA SER A 314 10.19 -10.44 -2.65
C SER A 314 9.70 -11.88 -2.59
N VAL A 315 10.06 -12.62 -3.61
CA VAL A 315 9.63 -14.00 -3.82
C VAL A 315 10.15 -14.88 -2.71
N THR A 316 9.26 -15.43 -1.92
CA THR A 316 9.61 -16.33 -0.81
C THR A 316 10.03 -17.72 -1.26
N GLU A 317 9.75 -18.08 -2.52
CA GLU A 317 10.15 -19.36 -3.07
C GLU A 317 10.73 -19.18 -4.48
N ILE A 318 11.98 -19.58 -4.64
CA ILE A 318 12.54 -19.87 -5.94
C ILE A 318 12.03 -21.27 -6.28
N ASN A 319 10.91 -21.35 -7.00
CA ASN A 319 10.63 -22.55 -7.76
C ASN A 319 11.70 -22.66 -8.87
N ASP A 320 12.05 -23.89 -9.24
CA ASP A 320 13.04 -24.18 -10.29
C ASP A 320 12.74 -23.52 -11.65
N ASP A 321 11.55 -22.98 -11.82
CA ASP A 321 11.06 -22.27 -13.00
C ASP A 321 11.45 -20.78 -13.07
N VAL A 322 12.05 -20.21 -12.02
CA VAL A 322 12.56 -18.84 -12.08
C VAL A 322 13.88 -18.86 -12.81
N ASP A 323 13.93 -18.14 -13.94
CA ASP A 323 15.11 -18.02 -14.77
C ASP A 323 16.34 -17.61 -13.91
N LYS A 324 17.18 -18.60 -13.61
CA LYS A 324 18.46 -18.45 -12.93
C LYS A 324 19.50 -17.66 -13.76
N SER A 325 19.13 -17.23 -14.96
CA SER A 325 20.04 -16.60 -15.93
C SER A 325 20.44 -15.18 -15.57
N VAL A 326 19.82 -14.56 -14.56
CA VAL A 326 20.22 -13.22 -14.10
C VAL A 326 21.21 -13.37 -12.95
N GLU A 327 22.47 -13.53 -13.30
CA GLU A 327 23.60 -13.54 -12.41
C GLU A 327 23.55 -12.34 -11.43
N GLY A 328 23.55 -12.61 -10.14
CA GLY A 328 23.58 -11.58 -9.08
C GLY A 328 22.24 -11.14 -8.50
N ARG A 329 21.11 -11.71 -8.90
CA ARG A 329 19.85 -11.54 -8.15
C ARG A 329 19.86 -12.47 -6.93
N LYS A 330 20.23 -11.92 -5.80
CA LYS A 330 19.86 -12.54 -4.52
C LYS A 330 18.40 -12.18 -4.28
N TYR A 331 17.51 -13.06 -4.68
CA TYR A 331 16.16 -13.04 -4.14
C TYR A 331 16.32 -13.34 -2.65
N HIS A 332 15.80 -12.47 -1.80
CA HIS A 332 15.66 -12.80 -0.39
C HIS A 332 14.66 -13.94 -0.32
N LEU A 333 15.15 -15.16 -0.17
CA LEU A 333 14.34 -16.38 -0.14
C LEU A 333 13.23 -16.30 0.90
N ASP A 334 13.46 -15.56 1.97
CA ASP A 334 12.52 -15.43 3.08
C ASP A 334 11.79 -14.09 3.11
N GLY A 335 12.17 -13.09 2.31
CA GLY A 335 11.52 -11.78 2.15
C GLY A 335 11.15 -11.06 3.45
N LEU A 336 11.28 -11.74 4.57
CA LEU A 336 10.96 -11.29 5.91
C LEU A 336 12.25 -11.18 6.70
N MET A 337 12.39 -10.08 7.43
CA MET A 337 13.45 -9.92 8.41
C MET A 337 13.30 -10.96 9.53
N THR A 338 14.40 -11.45 10.05
CA THR A 338 14.39 -12.24 11.28
C THR A 338 13.95 -11.37 12.47
N ASP A 339 13.53 -12.00 13.57
CA ASP A 339 13.14 -11.23 14.77
C ASP A 339 14.30 -10.42 15.32
N GLU A 340 15.55 -10.92 15.23
CA GLU A 340 16.76 -10.16 15.61
C GLU A 340 16.94 -8.91 14.74
N GLN A 341 16.73 -9.03 13.43
CA GLN A 341 16.78 -7.88 12.51
C GLN A 341 15.64 -6.90 12.77
N ARG A 342 14.45 -7.40 13.12
CA ARG A 342 13.31 -6.57 13.48
C ARG A 342 13.56 -5.82 14.80
N MET A 343 14.13 -6.48 15.81
CA MET A 343 14.53 -5.84 17.06
C MET A 343 15.59 -4.75 16.83
N HIS A 344 16.61 -5.05 16.04
CA HIS A 344 17.61 -4.06 15.66
C HIS A 344 16.99 -2.87 14.91
N LEU A 345 16.05 -3.13 13.99
CA LEU A 345 15.35 -2.08 13.27
C LEU A 345 14.51 -1.18 14.19
N ILE A 346 13.93 -1.73 15.27
CA ILE A 346 13.22 -0.94 16.29
C ILE A 346 14.17 0.10 16.91
N ASP A 347 15.38 -0.30 17.28
CA ASP A 347 16.37 0.62 17.86
C ASP A 347 16.76 1.70 16.85
N VAL A 348 16.96 1.33 15.59
CA VAL A 348 17.25 2.27 14.50
C VAL A 348 16.08 3.21 14.25
N PHE A 349 14.83 2.73 14.26
CA PHE A 349 13.64 3.58 14.11
C PHE A 349 13.45 4.56 15.27
N LYS A 350 13.78 4.16 16.49
CA LYS A 350 13.74 5.06 17.64
C LYS A 350 14.69 6.23 17.44
N GLU A 351 15.94 5.96 17.08
CA GLU A 351 16.92 7.00 16.78
C GLU A 351 16.49 7.84 15.56
N PHE A 352 15.97 7.20 14.52
CA PHE A 352 15.46 7.88 13.34
C PHE A 352 14.33 8.87 13.68
N ASN A 353 13.36 8.45 14.47
CA ASN A 353 12.24 9.31 14.88
C ASN A 353 12.73 10.49 15.74
N GLU A 354 13.64 10.24 16.71
CA GLU A 354 14.22 11.30 17.54
C GLU A 354 15.02 12.33 16.71
N ARG A 355 15.80 11.87 15.74
CA ARG A 355 16.54 12.74 14.82
C ARG A 355 15.60 13.48 13.88
N LYS A 356 14.61 12.78 13.30
CA LYS A 356 13.61 13.36 12.40
C LYS A 356 12.88 14.54 13.06
N ASP A 357 12.45 14.39 14.31
CA ASP A 357 11.73 15.45 15.02
C ASP A 357 12.60 16.69 15.29
N LYS A 358 13.90 16.52 15.42
CA LYS A 358 14.87 17.62 15.64
C LYS A 358 15.36 18.24 14.34
N GLU A 359 15.69 17.41 13.35
CA GLU A 359 16.42 17.80 12.15
C GLU A 359 15.50 18.08 10.96
N CYS A 360 14.34 17.39 10.90
CA CYS A 360 13.38 17.45 9.80
C CYS A 360 11.92 17.50 10.30
N PRO A 361 11.55 18.46 11.19
CA PRO A 361 10.23 18.45 11.85
C PRO A 361 9.05 18.54 10.85
N ASP A 362 9.24 19.20 9.73
CA ASP A 362 8.19 19.43 8.73
C ASP A 362 7.98 18.22 7.78
N ILE A 363 8.86 17.22 7.82
CA ILE A 363 8.72 16.05 6.97
C ILE A 363 7.76 15.06 7.59
N HIS A 364 6.72 14.70 6.81
CA HIS A 364 5.83 13.62 7.19
C HIS A 364 6.47 12.25 6.88
N VAL A 365 6.53 11.37 7.89
CA VAL A 365 6.98 9.99 7.71
C VAL A 365 5.79 9.06 7.81
N ASP A 366 5.60 8.24 6.78
CA ASP A 366 4.56 7.21 6.70
C ASP A 366 5.20 5.83 6.66
N PHE A 367 4.85 4.97 7.62
CA PHE A 367 5.30 3.59 7.63
C PHE A 367 4.37 2.69 6.82
N GLY A 368 4.93 1.81 6.01
CA GLY A 368 4.19 0.75 5.33
C GLY A 368 3.48 -0.18 6.32
N TYR A 369 2.55 -0.99 5.81
CA TYR A 369 1.68 -1.83 6.66
C TYR A 369 2.45 -2.75 7.62
N ALA A 370 3.53 -3.36 7.13
CA ALA A 370 4.36 -4.26 7.94
C ALA A 370 5.33 -3.53 8.88
N MET A 371 5.46 -2.20 8.73
CA MET A 371 6.42 -1.39 9.48
C MET A 371 5.79 -0.58 10.62
N VAL A 372 4.44 -0.52 10.71
CA VAL A 372 3.77 0.33 11.68
C VAL A 372 4.17 0.00 13.11
N ALA A 373 4.16 -1.28 13.48
CA ALA A 373 4.54 -1.71 14.83
C ALA A 373 6.01 -1.39 15.13
N LEU A 374 6.91 -1.68 14.19
CA LEU A 374 8.34 -1.40 14.34
C LEU A 374 8.61 0.09 14.45
N GLY A 375 7.90 0.91 13.67
CA GLY A 375 7.97 2.38 13.74
C GLY A 375 7.49 2.93 15.09
N ASP A 376 6.59 2.22 15.77
CA ASP A 376 6.14 2.52 17.14
C ASP A 376 7.06 1.94 18.23
N GLY A 377 8.15 1.28 17.87
CA GLY A 377 9.10 0.68 18.80
C GLY A 377 8.64 -0.67 19.37
N VAL A 378 7.73 -1.35 18.69
CA VAL A 378 7.15 -2.62 19.12
C VAL A 378 7.44 -3.72 18.10
N LEU A 379 7.81 -4.92 18.55
CA LEU A 379 8.08 -6.04 17.66
C LEU A 379 6.84 -6.38 16.81
N GLY A 380 5.66 -6.39 17.41
CA GLY A 380 4.38 -6.62 16.74
C GLY A 380 4.34 -7.91 15.91
N LYS A 381 3.16 -8.29 15.45
CA LYS A 381 3.04 -9.38 14.48
C LYS A 381 3.22 -8.84 13.07
N PRO A 382 4.03 -9.50 12.22
CA PRO A 382 4.14 -9.13 10.83
C PRO A 382 2.77 -9.28 10.15
N LEU A 383 2.51 -8.48 9.11
CA LEU A 383 1.32 -8.65 8.29
C LEU A 383 1.28 -10.10 7.76
N ALA A 384 0.17 -10.79 8.04
CA ALA A 384 -0.01 -12.16 7.56
C ALA A 384 0.00 -12.21 6.04
N ARG A 385 0.79 -13.12 5.47
CA ARG A 385 0.73 -13.41 4.04
C ARG A 385 -0.45 -14.33 3.77
N VAL A 386 -1.25 -13.94 2.79
CA VAL A 386 -2.38 -14.75 2.35
C VAL A 386 -1.86 -15.86 1.45
N THR A 387 -2.25 -17.10 1.74
CA THR A 387 -1.91 -18.26 0.92
C THR A 387 -2.87 -18.42 -0.26
N GLY A 388 -2.54 -19.29 -1.21
CA GLY A 388 -3.42 -19.60 -2.33
C GLY A 388 -4.81 -20.08 -1.90
N GLU A 389 -4.92 -20.82 -0.80
CA GLU A 389 -6.19 -21.33 -0.26
C GLU A 389 -7.08 -20.22 0.30
N GLN A 390 -6.48 -19.18 0.88
CA GLN A 390 -7.19 -18.04 1.47
C GLN A 390 -7.65 -17.02 0.41
N MET A 391 -7.11 -17.06 -0.81
CA MET A 391 -7.49 -16.14 -1.87
C MET A 391 -8.94 -16.43 -2.32
N ARG A 392 -9.71 -15.36 -2.60
CA ARG A 392 -11.05 -15.56 -3.17
C ARG A 392 -10.99 -16.22 -4.52
N LYS A 393 -11.98 -17.08 -4.79
CA LYS A 393 -12.06 -17.87 -6.03
C LYS A 393 -12.12 -17.01 -7.30
N SER A 394 -12.78 -15.88 -7.25
CA SER A 394 -12.97 -15.00 -8.40
C SER A 394 -12.08 -13.75 -8.39
N GLY A 395 -11.20 -13.58 -7.41
CA GLY A 395 -10.52 -12.32 -7.19
C GLY A 395 -11.48 -11.21 -6.76
N TYR A 396 -11.04 -9.94 -6.86
CA TYR A 396 -11.83 -8.79 -6.42
C TYR A 396 -11.57 -7.53 -7.28
N PRO A 397 -11.89 -7.58 -8.58
CA PRO A 397 -11.63 -6.46 -9.49
C PRO A 397 -12.40 -5.19 -9.12
N GLN A 398 -13.48 -5.29 -8.35
CA GLN A 398 -14.23 -4.15 -7.81
C GLN A 398 -13.37 -3.31 -6.84
N MET A 399 -12.42 -3.92 -6.18
CA MET A 399 -11.55 -3.23 -5.22
C MET A 399 -10.33 -2.61 -5.88
N SER A 400 -9.60 -3.40 -6.66
CA SER A 400 -8.34 -2.95 -7.27
C SER A 400 -8.02 -3.76 -8.51
N VAL A 401 -7.54 -3.07 -9.54
CA VAL A 401 -6.91 -3.68 -10.72
C VAL A 401 -5.68 -2.90 -11.15
N ALA A 402 -4.75 -3.61 -11.78
CA ALA A 402 -3.65 -3.01 -12.52
C ALA A 402 -3.81 -3.29 -14.01
N ILE A 403 -3.45 -2.31 -14.85
CA ILE A 403 -3.61 -2.40 -16.30
C ILE A 403 -2.29 -2.03 -16.97
N ASP A 404 -1.82 -2.86 -17.87
CA ASP A 404 -0.59 -2.60 -18.62
C ASP A 404 -0.84 -1.99 -20.01
N SER A 405 0.25 -1.66 -20.71
CA SER A 405 0.19 -1.10 -22.06
C SER A 405 -0.36 -2.06 -23.12
N LEU A 406 -0.43 -3.37 -22.84
CA LEU A 406 -1.07 -4.36 -23.70
C LEU A 406 -2.58 -4.41 -23.53
N GLY A 407 -3.08 -3.83 -22.46
CA GLY A 407 -4.49 -3.81 -22.08
C GLY A 407 -4.88 -4.97 -21.18
N ASP A 408 -3.93 -5.76 -20.69
CA ASP A 408 -4.22 -6.82 -19.73
C ASP A 408 -4.62 -6.21 -18.39
N ILE A 409 -5.71 -6.76 -17.81
CA ILE A 409 -6.28 -6.34 -16.53
C ILE A 409 -5.87 -7.37 -15.50
N PHE A 410 -5.00 -6.99 -14.57
CA PHE A 410 -4.49 -7.87 -13.53
C PHE A 410 -5.27 -7.72 -12.23
N LEU A 411 -5.69 -8.84 -11.65
CA LEU A 411 -6.40 -8.92 -10.37
C LEU A 411 -5.51 -8.53 -9.19
N TYR A 412 -4.22 -8.83 -9.29
CA TYR A 412 -3.22 -8.54 -8.27
C TYR A 412 -2.09 -7.73 -8.87
N ARG A 413 -1.55 -6.81 -8.09
CA ARG A 413 -0.60 -5.82 -8.60
C ARG A 413 0.70 -6.44 -9.09
N GLU A 414 1.27 -7.39 -8.34
CA GLU A 414 2.52 -8.02 -8.70
C GLU A 414 2.38 -9.00 -9.88
N ALA A 415 1.15 -9.38 -10.24
CA ALA A 415 0.86 -10.13 -11.47
C ALA A 415 1.03 -9.28 -12.74
N GLY A 416 0.98 -7.94 -12.62
CA GLY A 416 1.22 -7.02 -13.73
C GLY A 416 2.69 -6.92 -14.18
N PHE A 417 3.58 -7.71 -13.59
CA PHE A 417 4.97 -7.81 -14.04
C PHE A 417 5.08 -8.85 -15.16
N LEU A 418 5.31 -8.39 -16.38
CA LEU A 418 5.23 -9.17 -17.60
C LEU A 418 6.07 -10.45 -17.62
N ASP A 419 7.21 -10.43 -16.96
CA ASP A 419 8.17 -11.53 -16.99
C ASP A 419 8.04 -12.48 -15.79
N ARG A 420 7.02 -12.31 -14.94
CA ARG A 420 6.83 -13.17 -13.79
C ARG A 420 6.06 -14.43 -14.22
N PRO A 421 6.67 -15.63 -14.24
CA PRO A 421 6.02 -16.85 -14.71
C PRO A 421 4.71 -17.14 -13.95
N GLY A 422 3.68 -17.53 -14.67
CA GLY A 422 2.37 -17.88 -14.10
C GLY A 422 1.44 -16.70 -13.82
N ASN A 423 1.83 -15.47 -14.12
CA ASN A 423 1.02 -14.27 -13.91
C ASN A 423 -0.26 -14.25 -14.77
N GLN A 424 -0.25 -14.88 -15.93
CA GLN A 424 -1.37 -14.84 -16.90
C GLN A 424 -2.69 -15.39 -16.34
N LYS A 425 -2.64 -16.27 -15.37
CA LYS A 425 -3.86 -16.78 -14.72
C LYS A 425 -4.59 -15.73 -13.88
N PHE A 426 -3.92 -14.61 -13.54
CA PHE A 426 -4.50 -13.49 -12.82
C PHE A 426 -4.94 -12.35 -13.74
N VAL A 427 -5.02 -12.58 -15.03
CA VAL A 427 -5.61 -11.65 -15.99
C VAL A 427 -7.12 -11.82 -15.96
N ALA A 428 -7.84 -10.81 -15.51
CA ALA A 428 -9.31 -10.79 -15.51
C ALA A 428 -9.89 -10.68 -16.93
N GLY A 429 -9.11 -10.11 -17.84
CA GLY A 429 -9.45 -9.93 -19.25
C GLY A 429 -8.49 -8.97 -19.93
N ARG A 430 -8.74 -8.68 -21.20
CA ARG A 430 -7.96 -7.73 -21.97
C ARG A 430 -8.86 -6.67 -22.60
N ILE A 431 -8.48 -5.41 -22.44
CA ILE A 431 -9.14 -4.29 -23.08
C ILE A 431 -8.77 -4.30 -24.57
N GLY A 432 -9.78 -4.39 -25.41
CA GLY A 432 -9.62 -4.45 -26.86
C GLY A 432 -10.92 -4.02 -27.54
N GLU A 433 -11.72 -5.00 -27.95
CA GLU A 433 -13.06 -4.74 -28.53
C GLU A 433 -14.07 -4.30 -27.46
N LYS A 434 -13.88 -4.70 -26.20
CA LYS A 434 -14.70 -4.33 -25.05
C LYS A 434 -14.01 -3.25 -24.21
N SER A 435 -14.83 -2.44 -23.56
CA SER A 435 -14.38 -1.46 -22.54
C SER A 435 -13.83 -2.19 -21.29
N LEU A 436 -13.18 -1.43 -20.40
CA LEU A 436 -12.79 -1.93 -19.07
C LEU A 436 -14.04 -2.42 -18.32
N GLU A 437 -15.11 -1.62 -18.32
CA GLU A 437 -16.35 -1.92 -17.61
C GLU A 437 -16.98 -3.24 -18.09
N ASP A 438 -17.16 -3.38 -19.40
CA ASP A 438 -17.76 -4.61 -19.97
C ASP A 438 -16.90 -5.84 -19.72
N THR A 439 -15.57 -5.69 -19.81
CA THR A 439 -14.65 -6.80 -19.53
C THR A 439 -14.73 -7.25 -18.07
N LEU A 440 -14.81 -6.30 -17.13
CA LEU A 440 -14.93 -6.64 -15.70
C LEU A 440 -16.32 -7.16 -15.35
N LYS A 441 -17.39 -6.64 -15.96
CA LYS A 441 -18.74 -7.21 -15.80
C LYS A 441 -18.77 -8.67 -16.25
N ASP A 442 -18.24 -8.96 -17.42
CA ASP A 442 -18.16 -10.35 -17.90
C ASP A 442 -17.41 -11.25 -16.92
N PHE A 443 -16.29 -10.79 -16.39
CA PHE A 443 -15.50 -11.56 -15.41
C PHE A 443 -16.30 -11.83 -14.13
N ILE A 444 -16.98 -10.82 -13.59
CA ILE A 444 -17.73 -10.90 -12.34
C ILE A 444 -19.00 -11.72 -12.52
N ASP A 445 -19.81 -11.45 -13.54
CA ASP A 445 -21.11 -12.11 -13.80
C ASP A 445 -20.95 -13.60 -14.10
N ASN A 446 -19.86 -13.96 -14.80
CA ASN A 446 -19.54 -15.34 -15.08
C ASN A 446 -18.87 -16.06 -13.89
N LYS A 447 -18.63 -15.38 -12.78
CA LYS A 447 -17.98 -15.92 -11.57
C LYS A 447 -16.70 -16.70 -11.91
N VAL A 448 -15.85 -16.10 -12.74
CA VAL A 448 -14.66 -16.76 -13.27
C VAL A 448 -13.81 -17.30 -12.13
N GLN A 449 -13.46 -18.56 -12.21
CA GLN A 449 -12.61 -19.22 -11.22
C GLN A 449 -11.14 -19.15 -11.67
N VAL A 450 -10.27 -18.80 -10.73
CA VAL A 450 -8.82 -18.77 -10.96
C VAL A 450 -8.22 -19.95 -10.19
N ASP A 451 -7.53 -20.83 -10.89
CA ASP A 451 -6.76 -21.91 -10.25
C ASP A 451 -5.55 -21.31 -9.51
N ARG A 452 -5.45 -21.59 -8.20
CA ARG A 452 -4.47 -20.99 -7.30
C ARG A 452 -3.68 -22.03 -6.56
N LYS A 453 -2.41 -21.70 -6.34
CA LYS A 453 -1.46 -22.49 -5.56
C LYS A 453 -0.97 -21.65 -4.39
N GLU A 454 -0.39 -22.26 -3.38
CA GLU A 454 0.20 -21.57 -2.23
C GLU A 454 1.24 -20.52 -2.66
N SER A 455 2.09 -20.85 -3.63
CA SER A 455 3.11 -19.94 -4.18
C SER A 455 2.54 -18.70 -4.90
N ASP A 456 1.25 -18.64 -5.16
CA ASP A 456 0.63 -17.52 -5.89
C ASP A 456 0.51 -16.24 -5.05
N SER A 457 0.66 -16.32 -3.73
CA SER A 457 0.74 -15.15 -2.86
C SER A 457 1.86 -14.17 -3.29
N ARG A 458 2.86 -14.63 -4.01
CA ARG A 458 3.93 -13.82 -4.61
C ARG A 458 3.44 -12.79 -5.64
N PHE A 459 2.25 -12.95 -6.19
CA PHE A 459 1.64 -12.01 -7.13
C PHE A 459 0.91 -10.85 -6.45
N MET A 460 0.89 -10.84 -5.13
CA MET A 460 0.19 -9.85 -4.31
C MET A 460 1.19 -8.90 -3.66
N ASP A 461 0.89 -7.61 -3.67
CA ASP A 461 1.56 -6.66 -2.79
C ASP A 461 0.89 -6.65 -1.39
N SER A 462 1.45 -5.92 -0.44
CA SER A 462 0.88 -5.84 0.92
C SER A 462 -0.57 -5.33 0.92
N TYR A 463 -0.92 -4.49 -0.03
CA TYR A 463 -2.26 -3.97 -0.18
C TYR A 463 -3.24 -5.04 -0.67
N ASP A 464 -2.82 -5.87 -1.63
CA ASP A 464 -3.61 -6.99 -2.13
C ASP A 464 -3.87 -8.02 -1.02
N HIS A 465 -2.87 -8.27 -0.16
CA HIS A 465 -3.06 -9.13 1.03
C HIS A 465 -4.12 -8.56 1.98
N LEU A 466 -4.06 -7.26 2.30
CA LEU A 466 -5.03 -6.63 3.19
C LEU A 466 -6.45 -6.64 2.62
N MET A 467 -6.59 -6.40 1.31
CA MET A 467 -7.90 -6.50 0.66
C MET A 467 -8.46 -7.92 0.72
N THR A 468 -7.61 -8.93 0.53
CA THR A 468 -8.03 -10.32 0.64
C THR A 468 -8.49 -10.66 2.06
N LEU A 469 -7.76 -10.22 3.07
CA LEU A 469 -8.15 -10.39 4.48
C LEU A 469 -9.50 -9.72 4.77
N LEU A 470 -9.72 -8.50 4.27
CA LEU A 470 -11.00 -7.80 4.41
C LEU A 470 -12.14 -8.57 3.74
N VAL A 471 -11.94 -9.09 2.52
CA VAL A 471 -12.97 -9.84 1.81
C VAL A 471 -13.30 -11.14 2.53
N ASN A 472 -12.30 -11.86 3.03
CA ASN A 472 -12.48 -13.10 3.79
C ASN A 472 -13.24 -12.83 5.10
N GLN A 473 -12.88 -11.78 5.83
CA GLN A 473 -13.59 -11.34 7.03
C GLN A 473 -15.07 -11.04 6.69
N THR A 474 -15.30 -10.24 5.65
CA THR A 474 -16.65 -9.87 5.22
C THR A 474 -17.49 -11.09 4.87
N GLU A 475 -16.93 -12.06 4.12
CA GLU A 475 -17.62 -13.28 3.74
C GLU A 475 -17.98 -14.13 4.97
N SER A 476 -17.04 -14.29 5.91
CA SER A 476 -17.28 -14.99 7.18
C SER A 476 -18.37 -14.31 8.01
N ASP A 477 -18.26 -13.00 8.19
CA ASP A 477 -19.22 -12.23 9.00
C ASP A 477 -20.64 -12.25 8.37
N MET A 478 -20.74 -12.19 7.03
CA MET A 478 -22.02 -12.32 6.33
C MET A 478 -22.64 -13.71 6.48
N ASN A 479 -21.83 -14.77 6.43
CA ASN A 479 -22.29 -16.15 6.59
C ASN A 479 -22.83 -16.39 8.00
N ILE A 480 -22.20 -15.83 9.03
CA ILE A 480 -22.66 -15.91 10.41
C ILE A 480 -23.85 -14.97 10.65
N GLY A 481 -23.92 -13.87 9.89
CA GLY A 481 -24.92 -12.81 10.04
C GLY A 481 -24.61 -11.86 11.21
N ILE A 482 -23.33 -11.61 11.50
CA ILE A 482 -22.86 -10.62 12.45
C ILE A 482 -21.98 -9.63 11.70
N LYS A 483 -22.14 -8.34 11.95
CA LYS A 483 -21.25 -7.31 11.44
C LYS A 483 -20.09 -7.07 12.38
N SER A 484 -18.91 -6.81 11.84
CA SER A 484 -17.76 -6.36 12.61
C SER A 484 -18.10 -5.16 13.50
N PRO A 485 -17.57 -5.08 14.72
CA PRO A 485 -17.84 -3.97 15.64
C PRO A 485 -17.21 -2.64 15.20
N VAL A 486 -16.42 -2.61 14.15
CA VAL A 486 -15.88 -1.36 13.63
C VAL A 486 -16.97 -0.61 12.90
N ARG A 487 -17.64 0.24 13.63
CA ARG A 487 -18.55 1.20 13.03
C ARG A 487 -17.73 2.26 12.33
N ILE A 488 -18.14 2.57 11.13
CA ILE A 488 -17.46 3.58 10.35
C ILE A 488 -17.93 4.94 10.88
N GLU A 489 -17.29 5.41 11.93
CA GLU A 489 -17.43 6.80 12.40
C GLU A 489 -17.34 7.79 11.23
N ARG A 490 -16.56 7.44 10.23
CA ARG A 490 -16.41 8.17 8.99
C ARG A 490 -17.58 8.11 8.03
N GLU A 491 -18.63 7.34 8.30
CA GLU A 491 -19.91 7.47 7.60
C GLU A 491 -20.46 8.89 7.70
N LYS A 492 -20.10 9.59 8.77
CA LYS A 492 -20.48 10.97 9.00
C LYS A 492 -19.55 12.00 8.37
N GLN A 493 -18.38 11.60 7.94
CA GLN A 493 -17.48 12.49 7.23
C GLN A 493 -17.92 12.53 5.76
N GLU A 494 -18.56 13.61 5.37
CA GLU A 494 -18.63 14.03 3.97
C GLU A 494 -17.21 14.21 3.48
N GLY A 495 -16.62 13.18 2.93
CA GLY A 495 -15.24 13.21 2.50
C GLY A 495 -15.03 12.28 1.34
N GLN A 496 -14.32 12.79 0.38
CA GLN A 496 -13.79 12.09 -0.77
C GLN A 496 -13.21 10.75 -0.36
N ILE A 497 -13.55 9.73 -1.11
CA ILE A 497 -12.83 8.47 -1.11
C ILE A 497 -11.39 8.79 -1.48
N SER A 498 -10.56 8.91 -0.48
CA SER A 498 -9.15 9.18 -0.68
C SER A 498 -8.43 7.84 -0.78
N ASN A 499 -8.10 7.44 -2.01
CA ASN A 499 -7.05 6.44 -2.24
C ASN A 499 -5.68 7.05 -1.93
N ASN A 500 -5.61 7.93 -0.94
CA ASN A 500 -4.39 8.64 -0.63
C ASN A 500 -3.38 7.70 0.00
N TRP A 501 -2.35 7.47 -0.73
CA TRP A 501 -1.14 6.79 -0.31
C TRP A 501 -0.30 7.64 0.64
N TYR A 502 -0.65 8.88 0.74
CA TYR A 502 -0.06 9.89 1.59
C TYR A 502 -1.20 10.76 2.07
N LYS A 503 -1.17 11.09 3.33
CA LYS A 503 -2.10 12.06 3.89
C LYS A 503 -1.69 13.45 3.44
N ASP A 504 -2.71 14.27 3.25
CA ASP A 504 -2.54 15.70 3.08
C ASP A 504 -1.80 16.31 4.25
#